data_b15be845df8ea1269706fcf05a3fd6c7
#
_entry.id   b15be845df8ea1269706fcf05a3fd6c7
#
_cell.length_a   1.000
_cell.length_b   1.000
_cell.length_c   1.000
_cell.angle_alpha   90.00
_cell.angle_beta   90.00
_cell.angle_gamma   90.00
#
_symmetry.space_group_name_H-M   'P 1'
#
loop_
_entity.id
_entity.type
_entity.pdbx_description
1 polymer ?
#
loop_
_entity_poly.entity_id
_entity_poly.type
_entity_poly.pdbx_seq_one_letter_code
_entity_poly.pdbx_strand_id
1 'polypeptide(L)'
;YIHGLSSSGSSSTAKNLRMFCPNYEILSPDLPILPDEALDMLRSLCKKEHPNIIIGTSMGGMFAGQLRGYRKILVNPAFHVSEFMRTQIGVHEFLNPRQDGKTQYEITSELCDAYQAIEKCQFEDLSPFDQNKTYALFGKNDTLVHGHDEFIAHYKKDNARWFEGEHRLNFEITKDIVVPLIHKIMKEEIKEKLLSSPLFNLSLSSKELFHSNFLSWIGERYPDLFIAIFEELGCSVKWKSKAWKVKRELLNLDLCVQLCNGEHIPFVLENKVKSIPRKNQLDEYAAKLKPTPEDNLILLSLATEFPDKKDIEKEGKWKICSYKQLYEAITISKNKKNDVEEPYHRALIEDYCLFIQSLHTLAQSWKVNEGDTFLLAKTNKEYCNELRIGDLQDKIWYSQLCVKLNQHLNDLLKVRTISGLNIEEIKGKETNSNKVYTNWGFTHGQGLLEAKVKIHNEYILLVQLQGDRYCRGIEWIREKPATHEEYWENTKNEKIPQSFFQFDDEAVEFPSICIDANKKIEARKHKDGTRTYNKYGDRFLYQSKKIQENATVSEVLNAIKEDIEKIISR
;
A
#
# COMPACT_ATOMS: atom_id res chain seq x y z
N TYR A 1 14.64 -12.27 -13.33
CA TYR A 1 14.46 -13.72 -13.37
C TYR A 1 15.51 -14.38 -14.27
N ILE A 2 16.16 -15.42 -13.77
CA ILE A 2 17.21 -16.19 -14.45
C ILE A 2 16.68 -17.60 -14.72
N HIS A 3 16.59 -17.94 -16.01
CA HIS A 3 16.03 -19.22 -16.48
C HIS A 3 17.02 -20.41 -16.35
N GLY A 4 16.47 -21.63 -16.39
CA GLY A 4 17.26 -22.88 -16.39
C GLY A 4 17.85 -23.24 -17.75
N LEU A 5 18.57 -24.37 -17.79
CA LEU A 5 19.16 -24.94 -19.01
C LEU A 5 18.09 -25.19 -20.08
N SER A 6 18.42 -25.02 -21.34
CA SER A 6 17.53 -25.16 -22.52
C SER A 6 16.34 -24.16 -22.54
N SER A 7 16.25 -23.22 -21.62
CA SER A 7 15.17 -22.24 -21.55
C SER A 7 15.59 -20.87 -22.10
N SER A 8 14.74 -19.87 -21.94
CA SER A 8 15.01 -18.47 -22.34
C SER A 8 14.30 -17.47 -21.45
N GLY A 9 14.55 -16.18 -21.66
CA GLY A 9 13.85 -15.08 -21.02
C GLY A 9 12.36 -15.01 -21.33
N SER A 10 11.87 -15.73 -22.35
CA SER A 10 10.45 -15.81 -22.71
C SER A 10 9.72 -17.04 -22.13
N SER A 11 10.32 -17.72 -21.15
CA SER A 11 9.76 -18.90 -20.48
C SER A 11 8.37 -18.65 -19.85
N SER A 12 7.62 -19.74 -19.63
CA SER A 12 6.32 -19.67 -18.92
C SER A 12 6.45 -19.06 -17.53
N THR A 13 7.52 -19.39 -16.79
CA THR A 13 7.80 -18.80 -15.47
C THR A 13 7.99 -17.29 -15.54
N ALA A 14 8.74 -16.77 -16.52
CA ALA A 14 8.91 -15.34 -16.72
C ALA A 14 7.57 -14.63 -17.03
N LYS A 15 6.72 -15.26 -17.86
CA LYS A 15 5.38 -14.75 -18.17
C LYS A 15 4.47 -14.74 -16.94
N ASN A 16 4.46 -15.82 -16.15
CA ASN A 16 3.69 -15.93 -14.93
C ASN A 16 4.11 -14.88 -13.89
N LEU A 17 5.42 -14.66 -13.69
CA LEU A 17 5.92 -13.63 -12.79
C LEU A 17 5.45 -12.23 -13.22
N ARG A 18 5.50 -11.88 -14.51
CA ARG A 18 4.97 -10.60 -15.02
C ARG A 18 3.47 -10.45 -14.78
N MET A 19 2.71 -11.52 -14.94
CA MET A 19 1.27 -11.51 -14.73
C MET A 19 0.88 -11.36 -13.25
N PHE A 20 1.56 -12.09 -12.36
CA PHE A 20 1.23 -12.07 -10.92
C PHE A 20 1.88 -10.93 -10.14
N CYS A 21 2.90 -10.29 -10.71
CA CYS A 21 3.62 -9.19 -10.10
C CYS A 21 3.55 -7.91 -10.96
N PRO A 22 2.35 -7.39 -11.31
CA PRO A 22 2.20 -6.28 -12.26
C PRO A 22 2.78 -4.95 -11.76
N ASN A 23 3.05 -4.86 -10.45
CA ASN A 23 3.64 -3.67 -9.83
C ASN A 23 5.17 -3.68 -9.82
N TYR A 24 5.79 -4.75 -10.36
CA TYR A 24 7.25 -4.90 -10.45
C TYR A 24 7.69 -5.02 -11.91
N GLU A 25 8.82 -4.43 -12.21
CA GLU A 25 9.50 -4.67 -13.48
C GLU A 25 10.24 -6.01 -13.42
N ILE A 26 9.91 -6.93 -14.32
CA ILE A 26 10.52 -8.26 -14.40
C ILE A 26 11.46 -8.34 -15.57
N LEU A 27 12.75 -8.20 -15.31
CA LEU A 27 13.81 -8.45 -16.27
C LEU A 27 14.08 -9.95 -16.38
N SER A 28 14.11 -10.47 -17.58
CA SER A 28 14.44 -11.88 -17.84
C SER A 28 15.24 -11.99 -19.13
N PRO A 29 16.58 -11.87 -19.06
CA PRO A 29 17.45 -11.96 -20.23
C PRO A 29 17.59 -13.39 -20.71
N ASP A 30 17.93 -13.56 -21.99
CA ASP A 30 18.46 -14.81 -22.51
C ASP A 30 19.94 -14.95 -22.11
N LEU A 31 20.30 -16.09 -21.54
CA LEU A 31 21.67 -16.32 -21.11
C LEU A 31 22.57 -16.76 -22.24
N PRO A 32 23.81 -16.26 -22.33
CA PRO A 32 24.87 -16.91 -23.10
C PRO A 32 25.05 -18.39 -22.71
N ILE A 33 25.50 -19.21 -23.64
CA ILE A 33 25.75 -20.64 -23.36
C ILE A 33 27.01 -20.82 -22.51
N LEU A 34 28.03 -20.02 -22.77
CA LEU A 34 29.26 -20.05 -21.96
C LEU A 34 29.00 -19.45 -20.58
N PRO A 35 29.35 -20.18 -19.51
CA PRO A 35 28.99 -19.78 -18.14
C PRO A 35 29.66 -18.48 -17.69
N ASP A 36 30.90 -18.21 -18.07
CA ASP A 36 31.59 -16.98 -17.74
C ASP A 36 30.93 -15.76 -18.41
N GLU A 37 30.57 -15.87 -19.69
CA GLU A 37 29.82 -14.81 -20.41
C GLU A 37 28.46 -14.57 -19.78
N ALA A 38 27.77 -15.63 -19.34
CA ALA A 38 26.48 -15.53 -18.65
C ALA A 38 26.63 -14.80 -17.30
N LEU A 39 27.63 -15.15 -16.51
CA LEU A 39 27.92 -14.48 -15.23
C LEU A 39 28.28 -13.01 -15.42
N ASP A 40 29.13 -12.68 -16.37
CA ASP A 40 29.57 -11.31 -16.64
C ASP A 40 28.40 -10.45 -17.15
N MET A 41 27.57 -11.00 -18.02
CA MET A 41 26.34 -10.36 -18.46
C MET A 41 25.39 -10.09 -17.27
N LEU A 42 25.16 -11.09 -16.42
CA LEU A 42 24.29 -10.98 -15.24
C LEU A 42 24.82 -9.98 -14.23
N ARG A 43 26.14 -9.99 -13.95
CA ARG A 43 26.81 -9.01 -13.07
C ARG A 43 26.66 -7.59 -13.62
N SER A 44 26.87 -7.40 -14.94
CA SER A 44 26.72 -6.11 -15.61
C SER A 44 25.27 -5.61 -15.56
N LEU A 45 24.29 -6.49 -15.80
CA LEU A 45 22.88 -6.19 -15.70
C LEU A 45 22.49 -5.82 -14.25
N CYS A 46 22.93 -6.59 -13.27
CA CYS A 46 22.66 -6.29 -11.86
C CYS A 46 23.27 -4.96 -11.41
N LYS A 47 24.47 -4.63 -11.90
CA LYS A 47 25.13 -3.35 -11.60
C LYS A 47 24.41 -2.16 -12.24
N LYS A 48 23.81 -2.36 -13.43
CA LYS A 48 23.08 -1.30 -14.13
C LYS A 48 21.68 -1.09 -13.57
N GLU A 49 20.93 -2.17 -13.35
CA GLU A 49 19.50 -2.12 -13.04
C GLU A 49 19.21 -2.18 -11.53
N HIS A 50 20.19 -2.52 -10.69
CA HIS A 50 20.07 -2.62 -9.22
C HIS A 50 18.83 -3.40 -8.75
N PRO A 51 18.66 -4.68 -9.13
CA PRO A 51 17.46 -5.44 -8.81
C PRO A 51 17.26 -5.57 -7.30
N ASN A 52 16.03 -5.42 -6.83
CA ASN A 52 15.68 -5.64 -5.43
C ASN A 52 15.75 -7.12 -5.05
N ILE A 53 15.45 -8.03 -6.01
CA ILE A 53 15.47 -9.46 -5.81
C ILE A 53 15.87 -10.18 -7.09
N ILE A 54 16.63 -11.25 -6.98
CA ILE A 54 17.01 -12.13 -8.08
C ILE A 54 16.34 -13.48 -7.86
N ILE A 55 15.65 -13.99 -8.88
CA ILE A 55 14.98 -15.29 -8.86
C ILE A 55 15.64 -16.18 -9.90
N GLY A 56 16.18 -17.32 -9.50
CA GLY A 56 16.78 -18.27 -10.42
C GLY A 56 16.16 -19.66 -10.29
N THR A 57 15.91 -20.33 -11.42
CA THR A 57 15.39 -21.70 -11.45
C THR A 57 16.41 -22.67 -12.02
N SER A 58 16.61 -23.83 -11.39
CA SER A 58 17.54 -24.87 -11.87
C SER A 58 18.97 -24.31 -12.06
N MET A 59 19.55 -24.41 -13.25
CA MET A 59 20.81 -23.76 -13.62
C MET A 59 20.81 -22.24 -13.30
N GLY A 60 19.68 -21.56 -13.56
CA GLY A 60 19.54 -20.16 -13.19
C GLY A 60 19.62 -19.91 -11.70
N GLY A 61 19.27 -20.89 -10.86
CA GLY A 61 19.47 -20.86 -9.41
C GLY A 61 20.96 -20.89 -9.03
N MET A 62 21.76 -21.71 -9.70
CA MET A 62 23.21 -21.75 -9.55
C MET A 62 23.85 -20.39 -9.93
N PHE A 63 23.45 -19.80 -11.05
CA PHE A 63 23.92 -18.46 -11.42
C PHE A 63 23.48 -17.38 -10.44
N ALA A 64 22.20 -17.40 -10.01
CA ALA A 64 21.68 -16.45 -9.03
C ALA A 64 22.47 -16.53 -7.72
N GLY A 65 22.82 -17.73 -7.26
CA GLY A 65 23.64 -17.96 -6.07
C GLY A 65 24.99 -17.25 -6.11
N GLN A 66 25.58 -17.07 -7.28
CA GLN A 66 26.89 -16.44 -7.51
C GLN A 66 26.84 -14.90 -7.64
N LEU A 67 25.64 -14.31 -7.71
CA LEU A 67 25.47 -12.85 -7.71
C LEU A 67 25.44 -12.32 -6.28
N ARG A 68 26.53 -11.71 -5.84
CA ARG A 68 26.75 -11.26 -4.45
C ARG A 68 26.04 -9.96 -4.13
N GLY A 69 25.61 -9.79 -2.87
CA GLY A 69 25.02 -8.56 -2.36
C GLY A 69 23.55 -8.33 -2.72
N TYR A 70 22.85 -9.31 -3.27
CA TYR A 70 21.44 -9.23 -3.64
C TYR A 70 20.59 -10.23 -2.84
N ARG A 71 19.31 -9.88 -2.61
CA ARG A 71 18.32 -10.85 -2.12
C ARG A 71 17.96 -11.83 -3.23
N LYS A 72 17.83 -13.11 -2.89
CA LYS A 72 17.68 -14.17 -3.88
C LYS A 72 16.59 -15.17 -3.51
N ILE A 73 15.92 -15.71 -4.52
CA ILE A 73 15.09 -16.91 -4.44
C ILE A 73 15.66 -17.92 -5.43
N LEU A 74 16.14 -19.03 -4.94
CA LEU A 74 16.63 -20.15 -5.74
C LEU A 74 15.55 -21.22 -5.76
N VAL A 75 15.08 -21.62 -6.94
CA VAL A 75 14.04 -22.65 -7.06
C VAL A 75 14.67 -23.88 -7.71
N ASN A 76 14.68 -24.98 -6.96
CA ASN A 76 15.32 -26.23 -7.36
C ASN A 76 16.72 -25.97 -7.95
N PRO A 77 17.62 -25.27 -7.23
CA PRO A 77 18.91 -24.85 -7.76
C PRO A 77 19.78 -26.05 -8.14
N ALA A 78 20.23 -26.09 -9.39
CA ALA A 78 21.13 -27.13 -9.89
C ALA A 78 22.58 -26.70 -9.65
N PHE A 79 23.06 -26.84 -8.41
CA PHE A 79 24.43 -26.44 -8.01
C PHE A 79 25.53 -27.19 -8.76
N HIS A 80 25.23 -28.37 -9.30
CA HIS A 80 26.15 -29.24 -10.07
C HIS A 80 25.56 -29.54 -11.46
N VAL A 81 25.14 -28.51 -12.21
CA VAL A 81 24.54 -28.70 -13.52
C VAL A 81 25.48 -29.36 -14.52
N SER A 82 26.81 -29.20 -14.36
CA SER A 82 27.83 -29.83 -15.20
C SER A 82 27.75 -31.37 -15.20
N GLU A 83 27.39 -31.98 -14.09
CA GLU A 83 27.22 -33.45 -13.98
C GLU A 83 26.05 -33.91 -14.88
N PHE A 84 24.93 -33.23 -14.82
CA PHE A 84 23.78 -33.50 -15.70
C PHE A 84 24.16 -33.27 -17.17
N MET A 85 24.83 -32.16 -17.48
CA MET A 85 25.23 -31.82 -18.86
C MET A 85 26.13 -32.88 -19.46
N ARG A 86 27.01 -33.49 -18.67
CA ARG A 86 27.87 -34.61 -19.15
C ARG A 86 27.07 -35.83 -19.64
N THR A 87 25.88 -36.03 -19.11
CA THR A 87 24.96 -37.09 -19.59
C THR A 87 24.22 -36.73 -20.88
N GLN A 88 24.34 -35.45 -21.29
CA GLN A 88 23.56 -34.84 -22.39
C GLN A 88 24.45 -34.25 -23.49
N ILE A 89 25.64 -34.83 -23.72
CA ILE A 89 26.56 -34.35 -24.78
C ILE A 89 25.86 -34.43 -26.16
N GLY A 90 25.91 -33.32 -26.94
CA GLY A 90 25.31 -33.22 -28.27
C GLY A 90 24.51 -31.93 -28.48
N VAL A 91 23.78 -31.91 -29.61
CA VAL A 91 22.94 -30.76 -30.01
C VAL A 91 21.56 -30.86 -29.39
N HIS A 92 21.09 -29.76 -28.82
CA HIS A 92 19.81 -29.64 -28.13
C HIS A 92 19.02 -28.45 -28.66
N GLU A 93 17.70 -28.53 -28.61
CA GLU A 93 16.79 -27.44 -28.96
C GLU A 93 16.48 -26.60 -27.70
N PHE A 94 16.31 -25.29 -27.90
CA PHE A 94 15.76 -24.44 -26.87
C PHE A 94 14.24 -24.67 -26.72
N LEU A 95 13.77 -24.79 -25.50
CA LEU A 95 12.36 -25.03 -25.17
C LEU A 95 11.46 -23.81 -25.41
N ASN A 96 12.05 -22.63 -25.48
CA ASN A 96 11.33 -21.37 -25.64
C ASN A 96 12.07 -20.47 -26.65
N PRO A 97 11.33 -19.61 -27.38
CA PRO A 97 11.95 -18.67 -28.33
C PRO A 97 12.95 -17.75 -27.60
N ARG A 98 14.05 -17.46 -28.26
CA ARG A 98 15.10 -16.54 -27.78
C ARG A 98 15.07 -15.25 -28.62
N GLN A 99 15.51 -14.14 -28.00
CA GLN A 99 15.59 -12.84 -28.68
C GLN A 99 16.69 -12.81 -29.76
N ASP A 100 17.76 -13.61 -29.58
CA ASP A 100 18.85 -13.75 -30.57
C ASP A 100 18.49 -14.67 -31.76
N GLY A 101 17.29 -15.24 -31.76
CA GLY A 101 16.79 -16.11 -32.83
C GLY A 101 17.42 -17.52 -32.86
N LYS A 102 18.31 -17.85 -31.95
CA LYS A 102 18.90 -19.19 -31.86
C LYS A 102 17.85 -20.21 -31.45
N THR A 103 17.78 -21.32 -32.15
CA THR A 103 16.85 -22.43 -31.89
C THR A 103 17.55 -23.62 -31.22
N GLN A 104 18.86 -23.74 -31.37
CA GLN A 104 19.66 -24.87 -30.91
C GLN A 104 20.94 -24.40 -30.21
N TYR A 105 21.51 -25.27 -29.39
CA TYR A 105 22.81 -25.14 -28.77
C TYR A 105 23.47 -26.52 -28.64
N GLU A 106 24.77 -26.54 -28.45
CA GLU A 106 25.54 -27.78 -28.32
C GLU A 106 26.13 -27.90 -26.92
N ILE A 107 26.00 -29.06 -26.31
CA ILE A 107 26.70 -29.42 -25.06
C ILE A 107 27.94 -30.21 -25.49
N THR A 108 29.11 -29.63 -25.20
CA THR A 108 30.43 -30.31 -25.41
C THR A 108 31.09 -30.64 -24.08
N SER A 109 32.12 -31.45 -24.11
CA SER A 109 32.90 -31.74 -22.90
C SER A 109 33.56 -30.48 -22.31
N GLU A 110 34.07 -29.61 -23.19
CA GLU A 110 34.69 -28.33 -22.81
C GLU A 110 33.68 -27.39 -22.13
N LEU A 111 32.43 -27.37 -22.65
CA LEU A 111 31.37 -26.63 -22.02
C LEU A 111 31.06 -27.15 -20.60
N CYS A 112 30.99 -28.49 -20.45
CA CYS A 112 30.78 -29.08 -19.13
C CYS A 112 31.95 -28.75 -18.16
N ASP A 113 33.19 -28.74 -18.65
CA ASP A 113 34.37 -28.36 -17.85
C ASP A 113 34.30 -26.88 -17.43
N ALA A 114 33.85 -25.99 -18.30
CA ALA A 114 33.66 -24.60 -18.00
C ALA A 114 32.58 -24.40 -16.90
N TYR A 115 31.45 -25.11 -16.99
CA TYR A 115 30.43 -25.09 -15.91
C TYR A 115 31.00 -25.65 -14.59
N GLN A 116 31.71 -26.76 -14.62
CA GLN A 116 32.32 -27.33 -13.44
C GLN A 116 33.33 -26.37 -12.77
N ALA A 117 34.03 -25.57 -13.56
CA ALA A 117 34.96 -24.57 -13.03
C ALA A 117 34.26 -23.51 -12.18
N ILE A 118 33.14 -22.94 -12.67
CA ILE A 118 32.37 -21.94 -11.91
C ILE A 118 31.60 -22.54 -10.72
N GLU A 119 31.21 -23.83 -10.81
CA GLU A 119 30.55 -24.54 -9.71
C GLU A 119 31.46 -24.68 -8.49
N LYS A 120 32.76 -24.91 -8.69
CA LYS A 120 33.73 -25.06 -7.60
C LYS A 120 33.85 -23.84 -6.72
N CYS A 121 33.68 -22.65 -7.28
CA CYS A 121 33.80 -21.37 -6.59
C CYS A 121 32.45 -20.78 -6.15
N GLN A 122 31.32 -21.45 -6.43
CA GLN A 122 29.97 -20.86 -6.27
C GLN A 122 29.61 -20.47 -4.84
N PHE A 123 30.23 -21.06 -3.83
CA PHE A 123 30.00 -20.75 -2.42
C PHE A 123 31.14 -19.98 -1.74
N GLU A 124 32.17 -19.62 -2.49
CA GLU A 124 33.28 -18.82 -1.97
C GLU A 124 32.81 -17.39 -1.67
N ASP A 125 33.41 -16.77 -0.67
CA ASP A 125 33.19 -15.36 -0.28
C ASP A 125 31.71 -14.96 -0.03
N LEU A 126 30.92 -15.89 0.49
CA LEU A 126 29.54 -15.59 0.91
C LEU A 126 29.54 -14.65 2.12
N SER A 127 29.08 -13.41 1.91
CA SER A 127 28.89 -12.46 3.00
C SER A 127 27.77 -12.89 3.97
N PRO A 128 27.74 -12.40 5.22
CA PRO A 128 26.58 -12.61 6.11
C PRO A 128 25.25 -12.16 5.49
N PHE A 129 25.27 -11.13 4.63
CA PHE A 129 24.08 -10.71 3.89
C PHE A 129 23.65 -11.81 2.90
N ASP A 130 24.55 -12.34 2.08
CA ASP A 130 24.24 -13.41 1.11
C ASP A 130 23.70 -14.65 1.82
N GLN A 131 24.32 -15.07 2.94
CA GLN A 131 23.88 -16.23 3.71
C GLN A 131 22.47 -16.05 4.29
N ASN A 132 22.14 -14.85 4.80
CA ASN A 132 20.86 -14.58 5.46
C ASN A 132 19.74 -14.16 4.50
N LYS A 133 20.06 -13.62 3.31
CA LYS A 133 19.09 -13.05 2.38
C LYS A 133 18.92 -13.85 1.08
N THR A 134 19.45 -15.07 1.05
CA THR A 134 19.18 -16.07 0.02
C THR A 134 18.16 -17.07 0.55
N TYR A 135 17.08 -17.25 -0.18
CA TYR A 135 15.99 -18.20 0.10
C TYR A 135 16.00 -19.30 -0.97
N ALA A 136 15.56 -20.50 -0.61
CA ALA A 136 15.41 -21.57 -1.60
C ALA A 136 14.07 -22.29 -1.45
N LEU A 137 13.55 -22.73 -2.59
CA LEU A 137 12.33 -23.52 -2.73
C LEU A 137 12.70 -24.85 -3.39
N PHE A 138 12.32 -25.96 -2.75
CA PHE A 138 12.63 -27.32 -3.21
C PHE A 138 11.34 -28.10 -3.47
N GLY A 139 11.19 -28.65 -4.67
CA GLY A 139 10.08 -29.54 -5.02
C GLY A 139 10.25 -30.91 -4.38
N LYS A 140 9.26 -31.39 -3.62
CA LYS A 140 9.33 -32.70 -2.99
C LYS A 140 9.42 -33.87 -3.98
N ASN A 141 8.86 -33.64 -5.18
CA ASN A 141 8.84 -34.63 -6.27
C ASN A 141 9.86 -34.33 -7.36
N ASP A 142 10.86 -33.48 -7.06
CA ASP A 142 11.96 -33.19 -7.99
C ASP A 142 12.90 -34.41 -8.05
N THR A 143 12.94 -35.05 -9.23
CA THR A 143 13.81 -36.21 -9.50
C THR A 143 15.10 -35.84 -10.21
N LEU A 144 15.29 -34.55 -10.57
CA LEU A 144 16.43 -34.09 -11.37
C LEU A 144 17.51 -33.43 -10.51
N VAL A 145 17.12 -32.74 -9.44
CA VAL A 145 18.06 -31.93 -8.64
C VAL A 145 17.80 -32.11 -7.14
N HIS A 146 18.88 -32.31 -6.38
CA HIS A 146 18.86 -32.54 -4.92
C HIS A 146 19.76 -31.53 -4.19
N GLY A 147 19.54 -30.22 -4.39
CA GLY A 147 20.42 -29.17 -3.83
C GLY A 147 20.08 -28.72 -2.41
N HIS A 148 19.16 -29.36 -1.68
CA HIS A 148 18.71 -28.93 -0.35
C HIS A 148 19.84 -28.97 0.68
N ASP A 149 20.55 -30.09 0.81
CA ASP A 149 21.55 -30.25 1.84
C ASP A 149 22.75 -29.33 1.62
N GLU A 150 23.09 -29.09 0.36
CA GLU A 150 24.12 -28.14 -0.01
C GLU A 150 23.70 -26.71 0.28
N PHE A 151 22.42 -26.37 0.00
CA PHE A 151 21.90 -25.07 0.37
C PHE A 151 22.02 -24.81 1.88
N ILE A 152 21.57 -25.74 2.73
CA ILE A 152 21.59 -25.52 4.19
C ILE A 152 23.01 -25.55 4.78
N ALA A 153 23.99 -26.08 4.05
CA ALA A 153 25.40 -26.04 4.44
C ALA A 153 26.03 -24.65 4.27
N HIS A 154 25.54 -23.85 3.32
CA HIS A 154 26.09 -22.54 2.94
C HIS A 154 25.21 -21.34 3.25
N TYR A 155 23.90 -21.54 3.39
CA TYR A 155 22.91 -20.50 3.62
C TYR A 155 22.09 -20.77 4.89
N LYS A 156 21.33 -19.80 5.33
CA LYS A 156 20.47 -19.92 6.51
C LYS A 156 19.43 -21.02 6.33
N LYS A 157 19.45 -22.03 7.18
CA LYS A 157 18.57 -23.22 7.12
C LYS A 157 17.08 -22.84 7.07
N ASP A 158 16.64 -21.86 7.86
CA ASP A 158 15.23 -21.42 7.91
C ASP A 158 14.73 -20.77 6.61
N ASN A 159 15.64 -20.46 5.67
CA ASN A 159 15.31 -19.92 4.36
C ASN A 159 15.05 -21.03 3.32
N ALA A 160 15.31 -22.30 3.65
CA ALA A 160 14.95 -23.45 2.83
C ALA A 160 13.49 -23.85 3.07
N ARG A 161 12.72 -24.05 2.00
CA ARG A 161 11.31 -24.46 2.06
C ARG A 161 11.01 -25.53 1.04
N TRP A 162 10.20 -26.49 1.43
CA TRP A 162 9.67 -27.52 0.55
C TRP A 162 8.28 -27.12 0.02
N PHE A 163 8.00 -27.49 -1.22
CA PHE A 163 6.67 -27.35 -1.81
C PHE A 163 6.25 -28.65 -2.50
N GLU A 164 4.95 -28.88 -2.61
CA GLU A 164 4.39 -29.99 -3.38
C GLU A 164 4.53 -29.71 -4.87
N GLY A 165 5.51 -30.32 -5.51
CA GLY A 165 5.77 -30.09 -6.94
C GLY A 165 7.06 -30.75 -7.41
N GLU A 166 7.23 -30.70 -8.73
CA GLU A 166 8.34 -31.28 -9.46
C GLU A 166 9.46 -30.25 -9.72
N HIS A 167 10.42 -30.60 -10.60
CA HIS A 167 11.53 -29.72 -10.96
C HIS A 167 11.08 -28.39 -11.59
N ARG A 168 10.05 -28.42 -12.46
CA ARG A 168 9.57 -27.23 -13.19
C ARG A 168 8.46 -26.53 -12.43
N LEU A 169 8.56 -25.20 -12.37
CA LEU A 169 7.49 -24.37 -11.85
C LEU A 169 6.30 -24.38 -12.82
N ASN A 170 5.13 -24.70 -12.31
CA ASN A 170 3.85 -24.51 -13.00
C ASN A 170 3.19 -23.17 -12.59
N PHE A 171 2.02 -22.90 -13.14
CA PHE A 171 1.24 -21.70 -12.88
C PHE A 171 0.86 -21.56 -11.38
N GLU A 172 0.30 -22.62 -10.78
CA GLU A 172 -0.18 -22.61 -9.38
C GLU A 172 0.98 -22.45 -8.39
N ILE A 173 2.08 -23.18 -8.58
CA ILE A 173 3.26 -23.05 -7.70
C ILE A 173 3.86 -21.64 -7.80
N THR A 174 3.92 -21.08 -9.00
CA THR A 174 4.39 -19.70 -9.18
C THR A 174 3.51 -18.73 -8.41
N LYS A 175 2.18 -18.85 -8.54
CA LYS A 175 1.19 -17.98 -7.89
C LYS A 175 1.17 -18.14 -6.36
N ASP A 176 1.09 -19.38 -5.87
CA ASP A 176 0.77 -19.65 -4.47
C ASP A 176 2.00 -19.82 -3.56
N ILE A 177 3.20 -20.04 -4.14
CA ILE A 177 4.44 -20.25 -3.40
C ILE A 177 5.47 -19.16 -3.69
N VAL A 178 5.81 -18.93 -4.98
CA VAL A 178 6.91 -18.01 -5.33
C VAL A 178 6.49 -16.56 -5.09
N VAL A 179 5.32 -16.14 -5.57
CA VAL A 179 4.83 -14.76 -5.46
C VAL A 179 4.65 -14.30 -4.00
N PRO A 180 4.05 -15.10 -3.10
CA PRO A 180 4.01 -14.73 -1.67
C PRO A 180 5.38 -14.57 -1.03
N LEU A 181 6.37 -15.39 -1.43
CA LEU A 181 7.74 -15.25 -0.94
C LEU A 181 8.40 -13.97 -1.46
N ILE A 182 8.17 -13.61 -2.74
CA ILE A 182 8.63 -12.31 -3.28
C ILE A 182 8.06 -11.16 -2.44
N HIS A 183 6.74 -11.13 -2.22
CA HIS A 183 6.09 -10.08 -1.45
C HIS A 183 6.62 -9.99 0.00
N LYS A 184 6.87 -11.13 0.63
CA LYS A 184 7.48 -11.19 1.97
C LYS A 184 8.86 -10.55 1.98
N ILE A 185 9.73 -10.94 1.06
CA ILE A 185 11.12 -10.43 0.97
C ILE A 185 11.12 -8.92 0.68
N MET A 186 10.24 -8.45 -0.21
CA MET A 186 10.12 -7.03 -0.54
C MET A 186 9.64 -6.19 0.65
N LYS A 187 8.70 -6.71 1.45
CA LYS A 187 8.26 -6.06 2.69
C LYS A 187 9.40 -5.98 3.73
N GLU A 188 10.16 -7.06 3.90
CA GLU A 188 11.32 -7.06 4.79
C GLU A 188 12.38 -6.03 4.35
N GLU A 189 12.63 -5.89 3.06
CA GLU A 189 13.54 -4.88 2.53
C GLU A 189 13.08 -3.45 2.85
N ILE A 190 11.80 -3.14 2.60
CA ILE A 190 11.24 -1.83 2.89
C ILE A 190 11.34 -1.52 4.39
N LYS A 191 11.03 -2.51 5.25
CA LYS A 191 11.14 -2.36 6.70
C LYS A 191 12.58 -2.04 7.12
N GLU A 192 13.56 -2.78 6.59
CA GLU A 192 14.98 -2.54 6.89
C GLU A 192 15.41 -1.13 6.46
N LYS A 193 15.03 -0.68 5.26
CA LYS A 193 15.31 0.67 4.77
C LYS A 193 14.70 1.75 5.66
N LEU A 194 13.44 1.59 6.08
CA LEU A 194 12.78 2.55 6.96
C LEU A 194 13.41 2.57 8.36
N LEU A 195 13.65 1.41 8.97
CA LEU A 195 14.24 1.33 10.30
C LEU A 195 15.69 1.84 10.36
N SER A 196 16.45 1.70 9.27
CA SER A 196 17.82 2.22 9.16
C SER A 196 17.88 3.73 8.85
N SER A 197 16.81 4.34 8.37
CA SER A 197 16.77 5.78 8.07
C SER A 197 16.67 6.61 9.36
N PRO A 198 17.65 7.45 9.70
CA PRO A 198 17.55 8.39 10.80
C PRO A 198 16.38 9.35 10.63
N LEU A 199 16.16 9.86 9.42
CA LEU A 199 15.09 10.82 9.14
C LEU A 199 13.69 10.20 9.28
N PHE A 200 13.49 8.94 8.89
CA PHE A 200 12.24 8.23 9.16
C PHE A 200 11.97 8.18 10.67
N ASN A 201 12.95 7.75 11.46
CA ASN A 201 12.79 7.66 12.92
C ASN A 201 12.51 9.01 13.58
N LEU A 202 13.15 10.10 13.13
CA LEU A 202 12.88 11.45 13.59
C LEU A 202 11.49 11.96 13.17
N SER A 203 10.99 11.53 12.01
CA SER A 203 9.68 11.94 11.49
C SER A 203 8.50 11.41 12.30
N LEU A 204 8.67 10.32 13.06
CA LEU A 204 7.58 9.63 13.76
C LEU A 204 6.85 10.48 14.81
N SER A 205 7.51 11.52 15.34
CA SER A 205 6.92 12.42 16.33
C SER A 205 5.94 13.45 15.72
N SER A 206 6.21 13.94 14.51
CA SER A 206 5.44 15.04 13.90
C SER A 206 4.92 14.74 12.49
N LYS A 207 5.28 13.62 11.92
CA LYS A 207 4.89 13.09 10.59
C LYS A 207 4.75 14.16 9.49
N GLU A 208 3.67 14.94 9.45
CA GLU A 208 3.42 15.97 8.42
C GLU A 208 4.37 17.15 8.53
N LEU A 209 4.52 17.75 9.71
CA LEU A 209 5.38 18.91 9.95
C LEU A 209 6.85 18.62 9.65
N PHE A 210 7.30 17.37 9.84
CA PHE A 210 8.67 16.96 9.51
C PHE A 210 8.98 17.21 8.04
N HIS A 211 8.10 16.81 7.12
CA HIS A 211 8.32 16.98 5.68
C HIS A 211 8.32 18.44 5.27
N SER A 212 7.41 19.24 5.82
CA SER A 212 7.36 20.69 5.58
C SER A 212 8.60 21.39 6.10
N ASN A 213 9.13 20.97 7.27
CA ASN A 213 10.37 21.48 7.84
C ASN A 213 11.57 21.16 6.93
N PHE A 214 11.64 19.92 6.44
CA PHE A 214 12.74 19.49 5.58
C PHE A 214 12.75 20.25 4.24
N LEU A 215 11.59 20.40 3.60
CA LEU A 215 11.46 21.17 2.37
C LEU A 215 11.73 22.67 2.58
N SER A 216 11.33 23.24 3.73
CA SER A 216 11.69 24.63 4.09
C SER A 216 13.20 24.81 4.21
N TRP A 217 13.88 23.87 4.87
CA TRP A 217 15.34 23.87 4.98
C TRP A 217 16.01 23.82 3.60
N ILE A 218 15.52 23.01 2.67
CA ILE A 218 16.01 23.02 1.27
C ILE A 218 15.81 24.41 0.66
N GLY A 219 14.63 25.01 0.81
CA GLY A 219 14.32 26.31 0.23
C GLY A 219 15.16 27.47 0.80
N GLU A 220 15.52 27.40 2.08
CA GLU A 220 16.37 28.40 2.75
C GLU A 220 17.84 28.20 2.43
N ARG A 221 18.33 26.96 2.36
CA ARG A 221 19.74 26.65 2.20
C ARG A 221 20.16 26.46 0.73
N TYR A 222 19.28 25.91 -0.09
CA TYR A 222 19.49 25.57 -1.49
C TYR A 222 18.34 26.08 -2.37
N PRO A 223 18.20 27.43 -2.53
CA PRO A 223 17.06 28.03 -3.25
C PRO A 223 16.91 27.51 -4.69
N ASP A 224 18.04 27.34 -5.40
CA ASP A 224 18.03 26.86 -6.78
C ASP A 224 17.59 25.41 -6.90
N LEU A 225 17.96 24.54 -5.95
CA LEU A 225 17.47 23.17 -5.85
C LEU A 225 15.98 23.15 -5.55
N PHE A 226 15.52 23.99 -4.60
CA PHE A 226 14.09 24.10 -4.26
C PHE A 226 13.25 24.50 -5.48
N ILE A 227 13.67 25.52 -6.22
CA ILE A 227 13.03 25.95 -7.46
C ILE A 227 12.99 24.80 -8.47
N ALA A 228 14.13 24.14 -8.72
CA ALA A 228 14.23 23.05 -9.68
C ALA A 228 13.30 21.88 -9.34
N ILE A 229 13.18 21.51 -8.05
CA ILE A 229 12.25 20.45 -7.59
C ILE A 229 10.81 20.78 -7.99
N PHE A 230 10.35 22.01 -7.77
CA PHE A 230 8.98 22.37 -8.09
C PHE A 230 8.76 22.63 -9.58
N GLU A 231 9.78 23.03 -10.35
CA GLU A 231 9.75 23.01 -11.81
C GLU A 231 9.57 21.59 -12.35
N GLU A 232 10.29 20.59 -11.82
CA GLU A 232 10.14 19.17 -12.19
C GLU A 232 8.74 18.64 -11.82
N LEU A 233 8.15 19.12 -10.74
CA LEU A 233 6.75 18.86 -10.40
C LEU A 233 5.76 19.61 -11.30
N GLY A 234 6.24 20.38 -12.29
CA GLY A 234 5.43 21.14 -13.25
C GLY A 234 4.72 22.33 -12.64
N CYS A 235 5.35 23.01 -11.68
CA CYS A 235 4.90 24.28 -11.12
C CYS A 235 5.42 25.47 -11.93
N SER A 236 4.62 26.54 -12.05
CA SER A 236 5.09 27.81 -12.57
C SER A 236 5.89 28.53 -11.48
N VAL A 237 7.17 28.77 -11.71
CA VAL A 237 8.05 29.47 -10.74
C VAL A 237 8.45 30.87 -11.25
N LYS A 238 7.55 31.58 -11.92
CA LYS A 238 7.80 32.95 -12.44
C LYS A 238 8.23 33.92 -11.35
N TRP A 239 7.88 33.65 -10.10
CA TRP A 239 8.26 34.42 -8.92
C TRP A 239 9.76 34.28 -8.56
N LYS A 240 10.50 33.33 -9.12
CA LYS A 240 11.93 33.07 -8.81
C LYS A 240 12.86 34.27 -9.07
N SER A 241 12.49 35.16 -9.98
CA SER A 241 13.24 36.38 -10.28
C SER A 241 13.02 37.53 -9.27
N LYS A 242 12.05 37.38 -8.34
CA LYS A 242 11.75 38.35 -7.29
C LYS A 242 12.43 37.96 -5.99
N ALA A 243 12.55 38.86 -5.04
CA ALA A 243 12.99 38.54 -3.69
C ALA A 243 11.85 37.78 -2.97
N TRP A 244 12.14 36.59 -2.47
CA TRP A 244 11.17 35.71 -1.81
C TRP A 244 11.76 35.01 -0.58
N LYS A 245 10.89 34.51 0.29
CA LYS A 245 11.24 33.71 1.47
C LYS A 245 10.29 32.53 1.60
N VAL A 246 10.83 31.41 2.04
CA VAL A 246 10.01 30.27 2.46
C VAL A 246 9.44 30.57 3.84
N LYS A 247 8.17 30.22 4.05
CA LYS A 247 7.47 30.32 5.32
C LYS A 247 6.75 29.02 5.63
N ARG A 248 6.69 28.67 6.91
CA ARG A 248 5.93 27.53 7.44
C ARG A 248 4.83 28.02 8.33
N GLU A 249 3.73 27.28 8.36
CA GLU A 249 2.57 27.53 9.23
C GLU A 249 1.97 28.94 9.10
N LEU A 250 2.30 29.65 8.00
CA LEU A 250 1.71 30.96 7.70
C LEU A 250 0.25 30.77 7.28
N LEU A 251 -0.70 31.42 7.94
CA LEU A 251 -2.14 31.26 7.70
C LEU A 251 -2.64 29.80 7.86
N ASN A 252 -1.98 28.98 8.67
CA ASN A 252 -2.18 27.54 8.84
C ASN A 252 -1.83 26.71 7.59
N LEU A 253 -0.97 27.24 6.70
CA LEU A 253 -0.44 26.51 5.55
C LEU A 253 0.88 25.83 5.93
N ASP A 254 1.06 24.59 5.53
CA ASP A 254 2.25 23.80 5.91
C ASP A 254 3.55 24.42 5.42
N LEU A 255 3.58 24.88 4.14
CA LEU A 255 4.72 25.54 3.51
C LEU A 255 4.24 26.51 2.45
N CYS A 256 4.82 27.70 2.40
CA CYS A 256 4.56 28.64 1.32
C CYS A 256 5.80 29.49 0.96
N VAL A 257 5.76 30.09 -0.23
CA VAL A 257 6.69 31.13 -0.64
C VAL A 257 5.97 32.46 -0.56
N GLN A 258 6.54 33.43 0.17
CA GLN A 258 6.05 34.79 0.29
C GLN A 258 7.03 35.75 -0.39
N LEU A 259 6.51 36.68 -1.20
CA LEU A 259 7.31 37.72 -1.82
C LEU A 259 7.69 38.79 -0.78
N CYS A 260 8.96 39.27 -0.82
CA CYS A 260 9.48 40.24 0.15
C CYS A 260 8.90 41.65 -0.01
N ASN A 261 8.36 41.97 -1.17
CA ASN A 261 7.81 43.30 -1.51
C ASN A 261 6.30 43.41 -1.35
N GLY A 262 5.66 42.47 -0.66
CA GLY A 262 4.21 42.44 -0.46
C GLY A 262 3.73 41.21 0.32
N GLU A 263 2.40 41.09 0.47
CA GLU A 263 1.76 39.97 1.14
C GLU A 263 1.41 38.81 0.20
N HIS A 264 1.79 38.91 -1.09
CA HIS A 264 1.43 37.92 -2.08
C HIS A 264 2.17 36.58 -1.87
N ILE A 265 1.43 35.47 -1.93
CA ILE A 265 1.89 34.10 -1.76
C ILE A 265 1.70 33.34 -3.08
N PRO A 266 2.72 33.32 -3.97
CA PRO A 266 2.59 32.70 -5.29
C PRO A 266 2.72 31.17 -5.28
N PHE A 267 3.09 30.58 -4.15
CA PHE A 267 3.29 29.14 -4.02
C PHE A 267 2.88 28.67 -2.62
N VAL A 268 2.10 27.60 -2.59
CA VAL A 268 1.67 26.93 -1.38
C VAL A 268 1.81 25.43 -1.56
N LEU A 269 2.29 24.75 -0.54
CA LEU A 269 2.30 23.29 -0.42
C LEU A 269 1.59 22.89 0.86
N GLU A 270 0.53 22.14 0.71
CA GLU A 270 -0.17 21.46 1.80
C GLU A 270 0.25 20.00 1.82
N ASN A 271 0.69 19.52 2.96
CA ASN A 271 1.29 18.20 3.11
C ASN A 271 0.37 17.25 3.88
N LYS A 272 0.06 16.10 3.31
CA LYS A 272 -0.84 15.09 3.89
C LYS A 272 -0.15 13.72 3.92
N VAL A 273 0.54 13.44 5.03
CA VAL A 273 1.14 12.10 5.32
C VAL A 273 0.23 11.31 6.23
N LYS A 274 -0.13 11.90 7.37
CA LYS A 274 -0.91 11.26 8.43
C LYS A 274 -2.40 11.45 8.23
N SER A 275 -2.79 12.59 7.69
CA SER A 275 -4.19 12.92 7.41
C SER A 275 -4.52 12.64 5.94
N ILE A 276 -5.80 12.35 5.68
CA ILE A 276 -6.32 12.19 4.33
C ILE A 276 -6.83 13.55 3.87
N PRO A 277 -6.52 13.97 2.62
CA PRO A 277 -6.99 15.26 2.09
C PRO A 277 -8.51 15.41 2.14
N ARG A 278 -8.97 16.61 2.48
CA ARG A 278 -10.39 16.99 2.50
C ARG A 278 -10.60 18.24 1.66
N LYS A 279 -11.58 18.19 0.74
CA LYS A 279 -11.88 19.31 -0.16
C LYS A 279 -12.24 20.58 0.59
N ASN A 280 -13.09 20.49 1.63
CA ASN A 280 -13.54 21.66 2.40
C ASN A 280 -12.35 22.46 2.99
N GLN A 281 -11.34 21.78 3.53
CA GLN A 281 -10.13 22.43 4.06
C GLN A 281 -9.37 23.17 2.96
N LEU A 282 -9.21 22.53 1.80
CA LEU A 282 -8.52 23.12 0.66
C LEU A 282 -9.28 24.32 0.08
N ASP A 283 -10.61 24.26 0.06
CA ASP A 283 -11.46 25.37 -0.37
C ASP A 283 -11.36 26.58 0.58
N GLU A 284 -11.30 26.34 1.90
CA GLU A 284 -11.07 27.39 2.89
C GLU A 284 -9.72 28.09 2.70
N TYR A 285 -8.67 27.32 2.40
CA TYR A 285 -7.35 27.88 2.10
C TYR A 285 -7.36 28.69 0.81
N ALA A 286 -7.93 28.15 -0.26
CA ALA A 286 -8.07 28.87 -1.52
C ALA A 286 -8.88 30.18 -1.39
N ALA A 287 -9.95 30.16 -0.58
CA ALA A 287 -10.76 31.35 -0.31
C ALA A 287 -9.98 32.45 0.44
N LYS A 288 -9.12 32.07 1.38
CA LYS A 288 -8.25 33.01 2.13
C LYS A 288 -7.14 33.58 1.26
N LEU A 289 -6.50 32.72 0.44
CA LEU A 289 -5.37 33.10 -0.41
C LEU A 289 -5.76 33.92 -1.64
N LYS A 290 -6.97 33.70 -2.18
CA LYS A 290 -7.44 34.28 -3.44
C LYS A 290 -6.42 34.16 -4.57
N PRO A 291 -5.99 32.90 -4.89
CA PRO A 291 -4.89 32.68 -5.81
C PRO A 291 -5.21 33.21 -7.21
N THR A 292 -4.18 33.72 -7.87
CA THR A 292 -4.22 34.06 -9.30
C THR A 292 -3.97 32.81 -10.15
N PRO A 293 -4.28 32.80 -11.46
CA PRO A 293 -3.98 31.66 -12.34
C PRO A 293 -2.49 31.29 -12.44
N GLU A 294 -1.58 32.18 -12.03
CA GLU A 294 -0.14 31.95 -12.05
C GLU A 294 0.39 31.35 -10.74
N ASP A 295 -0.42 31.32 -9.69
CA ASP A 295 -0.05 30.80 -8.39
C ASP A 295 -0.18 29.28 -8.36
N ASN A 296 0.65 28.64 -7.56
CA ASN A 296 0.67 27.18 -7.44
C ASN A 296 0.19 26.76 -6.06
N LEU A 297 -0.91 26.04 -6.03
CA LEU A 297 -1.40 25.34 -4.84
C LEU A 297 -1.13 23.84 -5.01
N ILE A 298 -0.21 23.31 -4.23
CA ILE A 298 0.22 21.90 -4.30
C ILE A 298 -0.32 21.14 -3.09
N LEU A 299 -1.01 20.05 -3.36
CA LEU A 299 -1.39 19.06 -2.37
C LEU A 299 -0.45 17.87 -2.48
N LEU A 300 0.50 17.75 -1.56
CA LEU A 300 1.39 16.60 -1.47
C LEU A 300 0.74 15.55 -0.57
N SER A 301 0.40 14.37 -1.12
CA SER A 301 -0.31 13.33 -0.39
C SER A 301 0.36 11.96 -0.47
N LEU A 302 0.39 11.27 0.68
CA LEU A 302 0.78 9.86 0.74
C LEU A 302 -0.35 8.95 0.24
N ALA A 303 -1.61 9.30 0.52
CA ALA A 303 -2.78 8.63 -0.02
C ALA A 303 -2.95 9.00 -1.50
N THR A 304 -2.96 8.01 -2.38
CA THR A 304 -3.13 8.21 -3.83
C THR A 304 -4.59 8.09 -4.28
N GLU A 305 -5.43 7.46 -3.47
CA GLU A 305 -6.88 7.34 -3.66
C GLU A 305 -7.62 7.72 -2.37
N PHE A 306 -8.56 8.65 -2.48
CA PHE A 306 -9.41 9.13 -1.38
C PHE A 306 -10.69 9.77 -1.93
N PRO A 307 -11.78 9.88 -1.16
CA PRO A 307 -13.10 10.27 -1.66
C PRO A 307 -13.16 11.62 -2.39
N ASP A 308 -12.46 12.64 -1.90
CA ASP A 308 -12.53 14.00 -2.45
C ASP A 308 -11.61 14.23 -3.66
N LYS A 309 -10.79 13.24 -4.05
CA LYS A 309 -9.76 13.38 -5.09
C LYS A 309 -10.32 13.87 -6.42
N LYS A 310 -11.36 13.21 -6.92
CA LYS A 310 -11.96 13.56 -8.22
C LYS A 310 -12.51 14.99 -8.26
N ASP A 311 -13.11 15.44 -7.16
CA ASP A 311 -13.68 16.79 -7.05
C ASP A 311 -12.58 17.86 -6.98
N ILE A 312 -11.47 17.58 -6.27
CA ILE A 312 -10.30 18.45 -6.22
C ILE A 312 -9.65 18.56 -7.60
N GLU A 313 -9.45 17.42 -8.29
CA GLU A 313 -8.87 17.40 -9.65
C GLU A 313 -9.75 18.11 -10.66
N LYS A 314 -11.08 17.92 -10.60
CA LYS A 314 -12.05 18.58 -11.49
C LYS A 314 -12.07 20.09 -11.32
N GLU A 315 -11.92 20.58 -10.10
CA GLU A 315 -11.88 22.02 -9.81
C GLU A 315 -10.57 22.67 -10.27
N GLY A 316 -9.47 21.91 -10.27
CA GLY A 316 -8.19 22.31 -10.84
C GLY A 316 -7.44 23.42 -10.09
N LYS A 317 -7.91 23.84 -8.90
CA LYS A 317 -7.22 24.84 -8.07
C LYS A 317 -5.96 24.27 -7.40
N TRP A 318 -6.05 23.02 -6.94
CA TRP A 318 -4.97 22.32 -6.28
C TRP A 318 -4.40 21.24 -7.19
N LYS A 319 -3.08 21.25 -7.38
CA LYS A 319 -2.36 20.19 -8.06
C LYS A 319 -2.03 19.08 -7.07
N ILE A 320 -2.53 17.88 -7.28
CA ILE A 320 -2.23 16.73 -6.43
C ILE A 320 -0.90 16.12 -6.87
N CYS A 321 0.04 16.01 -5.94
CA CYS A 321 1.33 15.34 -6.13
C CYS A 321 1.50 14.21 -5.12
N SER A 322 2.11 13.11 -5.56
CA SER A 322 2.47 12.00 -4.70
C SER A 322 3.89 12.13 -4.17
N TYR A 323 4.21 11.41 -3.10
CA TYR A 323 5.58 11.32 -2.58
C TYR A 323 6.55 10.65 -3.56
N LYS A 324 6.06 9.81 -4.47
CA LYS A 324 6.87 9.28 -5.58
C LYS A 324 7.31 10.39 -6.52
N GLN A 325 6.38 11.25 -6.95
CA GLN A 325 6.72 12.39 -7.81
C GLN A 325 7.70 13.36 -7.13
N LEU A 326 7.51 13.61 -5.81
CA LEU A 326 8.48 14.43 -5.05
C LEU A 326 9.87 13.78 -5.02
N TYR A 327 9.96 12.47 -4.76
CA TYR A 327 11.21 11.72 -4.81
C TYR A 327 11.91 11.84 -6.16
N GLU A 328 11.17 11.61 -7.24
CA GLU A 328 11.69 11.70 -8.62
C GLU A 328 12.16 13.12 -8.93
N ALA A 329 11.39 14.14 -8.57
CA ALA A 329 11.75 15.54 -8.77
C ALA A 329 13.03 15.93 -8.01
N ILE A 330 13.19 15.53 -6.74
CA ILE A 330 14.41 15.78 -5.96
C ILE A 330 15.61 15.09 -6.63
N THR A 331 15.45 13.83 -7.04
CA THR A 331 16.53 13.04 -7.64
C THR A 331 17.02 13.66 -8.96
N ILE A 332 16.09 14.05 -9.83
CA ILE A 332 16.39 14.69 -11.12
C ILE A 332 17.06 16.04 -10.88
N SER A 333 16.49 16.87 -10.00
CA SER A 333 17.00 18.23 -9.74
C SER A 333 18.39 18.22 -9.11
N LYS A 334 18.64 17.30 -8.16
CA LYS A 334 19.98 17.10 -7.55
C LYS A 334 21.03 16.76 -8.59
N ASN A 335 20.70 15.89 -9.55
CA ASN A 335 21.63 15.48 -10.60
C ASN A 335 21.90 16.59 -11.64
N LYS A 336 20.93 17.46 -11.91
CA LYS A 336 21.06 18.58 -12.85
C LYS A 336 21.86 19.76 -12.28
N LYS A 337 21.66 20.07 -10.99
CA LYS A 337 22.17 21.30 -10.38
C LYS A 337 23.50 21.12 -9.68
N ASN A 338 23.79 19.94 -9.14
CA ASN A 338 25.01 19.61 -8.36
C ASN A 338 25.40 20.66 -7.27
N ASP A 339 24.41 21.45 -6.80
CA ASP A 339 24.63 22.64 -5.94
C ASP A 339 24.82 22.26 -4.44
N VAL A 340 24.65 20.98 -4.07
CA VAL A 340 24.81 20.52 -2.69
C VAL A 340 26.28 20.09 -2.50
N GLU A 341 27.15 21.05 -2.19
CA GLU A 341 28.58 20.77 -2.00
C GLU A 341 28.88 20.06 -0.68
N GLU A 342 28.14 20.41 0.39
CA GLU A 342 28.32 19.85 1.73
C GLU A 342 27.96 18.33 1.77
N PRO A 343 28.93 17.43 2.05
CA PRO A 343 28.70 15.98 2.02
C PRO A 343 27.60 15.53 2.99
N TYR A 344 27.54 16.14 4.18
CA TYR A 344 26.51 15.82 5.18
C TYR A 344 25.11 16.20 4.69
N HIS A 345 24.94 17.38 4.07
CA HIS A 345 23.66 17.79 3.50
C HIS A 345 23.23 16.90 2.33
N ARG A 346 24.20 16.47 1.51
CA ARG A 346 23.95 15.53 0.43
C ARG A 346 23.43 14.20 0.98
N ALA A 347 24.08 13.64 2.01
CA ALA A 347 23.66 12.42 2.67
C ALA A 347 22.26 12.55 3.31
N LEU A 348 21.93 13.70 3.92
CA LEU A 348 20.58 13.97 4.45
C LEU A 348 19.52 13.98 3.36
N ILE A 349 19.78 14.59 2.21
CA ILE A 349 18.84 14.61 1.09
C ILE A 349 18.68 13.21 0.51
N GLU A 350 19.74 12.43 0.45
CA GLU A 350 19.68 11.03 0.00
C GLU A 350 18.89 10.13 0.97
N ASP A 351 19.09 10.27 2.28
CA ASP A 351 18.29 9.57 3.28
C ASP A 351 16.82 9.97 3.20
N TYR A 352 16.52 11.27 3.01
CA TYR A 352 15.15 11.73 2.80
C TYR A 352 14.51 11.11 1.56
N CYS A 353 15.22 11.07 0.44
CA CYS A 353 14.76 10.44 -0.79
C CYS A 353 14.45 8.95 -0.59
N LEU A 354 15.36 8.20 0.05
CA LEU A 354 15.17 6.79 0.36
C LEU A 354 13.97 6.57 1.29
N PHE A 355 13.82 7.42 2.29
CA PHE A 355 12.71 7.40 3.24
C PHE A 355 11.36 7.60 2.54
N ILE A 356 11.17 8.70 1.79
CA ILE A 356 9.88 9.01 1.14
C ILE A 356 9.53 8.01 0.04
N GLN A 357 10.52 7.50 -0.70
CA GLN A 357 10.33 6.42 -1.67
C GLN A 357 9.85 5.14 -0.99
N SER A 358 10.52 4.73 0.09
CA SER A 358 10.17 3.52 0.83
C SER A 358 8.78 3.62 1.46
N LEU A 359 8.46 4.77 2.07
CA LEU A 359 7.14 5.03 2.67
C LEU A 359 6.04 5.04 1.60
N HIS A 360 6.27 5.67 0.46
CA HIS A 360 5.32 5.65 -0.65
C HIS A 360 5.09 4.22 -1.18
N THR A 361 6.17 3.45 -1.41
CA THR A 361 6.10 2.07 -1.88
C THR A 361 5.30 1.20 -0.90
N LEU A 362 5.53 1.39 0.40
CA LEU A 362 4.76 0.70 1.44
C LEU A 362 3.28 1.09 1.39
N ALA A 363 2.97 2.38 1.26
CA ALA A 363 1.59 2.86 1.18
C ALA A 363 0.83 2.31 -0.04
N GLN A 364 1.52 2.09 -1.18
CA GLN A 364 0.93 1.42 -2.35
C GLN A 364 0.56 -0.04 -2.10
N SER A 365 1.22 -0.72 -1.16
CA SER A 365 0.87 -2.09 -0.78
C SER A 365 -0.44 -2.17 0.02
N TRP A 366 -0.99 -1.04 0.48
CA TRP A 366 -2.26 -0.95 1.21
C TRP A 366 -3.46 -0.68 0.28
N LYS A 367 -3.33 -0.96 -1.01
CA LYS A 367 -4.42 -0.79 -1.97
C LYS A 367 -5.56 -1.76 -1.64
N VAL A 368 -6.78 -1.23 -1.64
CA VAL A 368 -8.00 -2.02 -1.42
C VAL A 368 -8.43 -2.70 -2.71
N ASN A 369 -8.47 -4.04 -2.71
CA ASN A 369 -9.05 -4.84 -3.78
C ASN A 369 -10.29 -5.57 -3.26
N GLU A 370 -11.33 -5.71 -4.07
CA GLU A 370 -12.60 -6.28 -3.64
C GLU A 370 -12.54 -7.78 -3.33
N GLY A 371 -11.59 -8.50 -3.93
CA GLY A 371 -11.32 -9.90 -3.62
C GLY A 371 -10.47 -10.15 -2.37
N ASP A 372 -9.89 -9.10 -1.79
CA ASP A 372 -9.06 -9.25 -0.59
C ASP A 372 -9.94 -9.50 0.65
N THR A 373 -9.37 -10.18 1.64
CA THR A 373 -10.01 -10.35 2.95
C THR A 373 -10.19 -8.99 3.62
N PHE A 374 -11.41 -8.69 4.09
CA PHE A 374 -11.74 -7.41 4.69
C PHE A 374 -10.91 -7.10 5.95
N LEU A 375 -10.77 -8.09 6.84
CA LEU A 375 -9.90 -7.94 7.98
C LEU A 375 -8.46 -7.99 7.49
N LEU A 376 -7.81 -6.83 7.50
CA LEU A 376 -6.40 -6.71 7.16
C LEU A 376 -5.62 -7.84 7.80
N ALA A 377 -4.90 -8.60 6.99
CA ALA A 377 -4.15 -9.74 7.48
C ALA A 377 -3.35 -9.31 8.72
N LYS A 378 -3.48 -10.05 9.80
CA LYS A 378 -2.84 -9.78 11.10
C LYS A 378 -1.35 -9.44 10.96
N THR A 379 -0.66 -10.14 10.03
CA THR A 379 0.75 -9.91 9.69
C THR A 379 1.04 -8.51 9.13
N ASN A 380 0.12 -7.91 8.36
CA ASN A 380 0.32 -6.55 7.84
C ASN A 380 0.20 -5.51 8.94
N LYS A 381 -0.75 -5.69 9.86
CA LYS A 381 -0.93 -4.78 11.00
C LYS A 381 0.23 -4.87 11.99
N GLU A 382 0.72 -6.07 12.28
CA GLU A 382 1.91 -6.28 13.11
C GLU A 382 3.13 -5.57 12.51
N TYR A 383 3.37 -5.76 11.21
CA TYR A 383 4.44 -5.11 10.48
C TYR A 383 4.38 -3.57 10.54
N CYS A 384 3.21 -2.97 10.32
CA CYS A 384 3.04 -1.52 10.39
C CYS A 384 3.14 -0.99 11.83
N ASN A 385 2.75 -1.77 12.83
CA ASN A 385 2.90 -1.41 14.23
C ASN A 385 4.37 -1.42 14.67
N GLU A 386 5.17 -2.37 14.20
CA GLU A 386 6.62 -2.39 14.42
C GLU A 386 7.30 -1.12 13.85
N LEU A 387 6.81 -0.62 12.71
CA LEU A 387 7.22 0.64 12.11
C LEU A 387 6.57 1.88 12.76
N ARG A 388 5.68 1.73 13.74
CA ARG A 388 4.91 2.80 14.40
C ARG A 388 4.05 3.64 13.44
N ILE A 389 3.58 3.03 12.36
CA ILE A 389 2.74 3.65 11.31
C ILE A 389 1.41 2.92 11.08
N GLY A 390 0.97 2.09 12.02
CA GLY A 390 -0.29 1.35 11.90
C GLY A 390 -1.52 2.27 11.73
N ASP A 391 -1.49 3.47 12.33
CA ASP A 391 -2.53 4.47 12.14
C ASP A 391 -2.58 5.04 10.71
N LEU A 392 -1.44 5.13 10.00
CA LEU A 392 -1.39 5.55 8.60
C LEU A 392 -2.06 4.50 7.70
N GLN A 393 -1.72 3.24 7.92
CA GLN A 393 -2.30 2.13 7.17
C GLN A 393 -3.84 2.14 7.27
N ASP A 394 -4.37 2.17 8.49
CA ASP A 394 -5.82 2.18 8.70
C ASP A 394 -6.49 3.37 8.01
N LYS A 395 -5.94 4.57 8.14
CA LYS A 395 -6.51 5.78 7.53
C LYS A 395 -6.52 5.70 6.01
N ILE A 396 -5.41 5.29 5.39
CA ILE A 396 -5.31 5.16 3.93
C ILE A 396 -6.26 4.07 3.45
N TRP A 397 -6.29 2.92 4.11
CA TRP A 397 -7.11 1.79 3.71
C TRP A 397 -8.59 2.10 3.81
N TYR A 398 -9.06 2.67 4.94
CA TYR A 398 -10.48 3.03 5.12
C TYR A 398 -10.92 4.18 4.22
N SER A 399 -10.03 5.11 3.86
CA SER A 399 -10.34 6.14 2.86
C SER A 399 -10.59 5.55 1.48
N GLN A 400 -9.78 4.57 1.05
CA GLN A 400 -9.98 3.85 -0.21
C GLN A 400 -11.25 2.97 -0.16
N LEU A 401 -11.52 2.34 0.99
CA LEU A 401 -12.75 1.57 1.19
C LEU A 401 -13.99 2.46 1.05
N CYS A 402 -13.93 3.70 1.54
CA CYS A 402 -15.01 4.68 1.34
C CYS A 402 -15.22 5.02 -0.15
N VAL A 403 -14.14 5.14 -0.94
CA VAL A 403 -14.25 5.32 -2.40
C VAL A 403 -15.00 4.15 -3.05
N LYS A 404 -14.65 2.91 -2.65
CA LYS A 404 -15.34 1.71 -3.14
C LYS A 404 -16.80 1.67 -2.72
N LEU A 405 -17.09 1.95 -1.44
CA LEU A 405 -18.46 2.02 -0.95
C LEU A 405 -19.29 3.04 -1.73
N ASN A 406 -18.74 4.22 -2.01
CA ASN A 406 -19.42 5.23 -2.82
C ASN A 406 -19.76 4.71 -4.22
N GLN A 407 -18.90 3.92 -4.85
CA GLN A 407 -19.18 3.29 -6.14
C GLN A 407 -20.33 2.29 -6.04
N HIS A 408 -20.33 1.41 -5.02
CA HIS A 408 -21.40 0.43 -4.79
C HIS A 408 -22.78 1.07 -4.51
N LEU A 409 -22.79 2.23 -3.85
CA LEU A 409 -24.03 2.92 -3.48
C LEU A 409 -24.55 3.88 -4.56
N ASN A 410 -23.72 4.36 -5.49
CA ASN A 410 -24.11 5.34 -6.51
C ASN A 410 -25.23 4.85 -7.44
N ASP A 411 -25.36 3.55 -7.64
CA ASP A 411 -26.44 2.95 -8.43
C ASP A 411 -27.82 3.02 -7.74
N LEU A 412 -27.82 3.18 -6.41
CA LEU A 412 -29.03 3.22 -5.59
C LEU A 412 -29.48 4.66 -5.28
N LEU A 413 -28.56 5.51 -4.90
CA LEU A 413 -28.81 6.81 -4.30
C LEU A 413 -27.74 7.83 -4.67
N LYS A 414 -28.05 9.12 -4.49
CA LYS A 414 -27.03 10.17 -4.54
C LYS A 414 -26.12 10.07 -3.30
N VAL A 415 -24.90 9.61 -3.52
CA VAL A 415 -23.89 9.50 -2.46
C VAL A 415 -23.21 10.86 -2.24
N ARG A 416 -23.04 11.23 -0.98
CA ARG A 416 -22.26 12.39 -0.57
C ARG A 416 -21.33 11.99 0.58
N THR A 417 -20.03 12.11 0.37
CA THR A 417 -19.06 11.98 1.45
C THR A 417 -19.08 13.23 2.34
N ILE A 418 -19.15 13.02 3.66
CA ILE A 418 -19.08 14.09 4.66
C ILE A 418 -17.72 14.09 5.33
N SER A 419 -17.28 15.26 5.84
CA SER A 419 -16.00 15.41 6.51
C SER A 419 -16.08 15.02 7.99
N GLY A 420 -15.23 14.08 8.39
CA GLY A 420 -15.14 13.65 9.79
C GLY A 420 -16.41 12.99 10.31
N LEU A 421 -16.50 12.83 11.61
CA LEU A 421 -17.66 12.28 12.32
C LEU A 421 -18.75 13.35 12.57
N ASN A 422 -18.71 14.46 11.87
CA ASN A 422 -19.55 15.62 12.18
C ASN A 422 -20.93 15.49 11.54
N ILE A 423 -21.93 15.19 12.39
CA ILE A 423 -23.35 15.16 11.98
C ILE A 423 -23.91 16.55 11.65
N GLU A 424 -23.21 17.64 12.01
CA GLU A 424 -23.65 19.01 11.72
C GLU A 424 -23.83 19.25 10.22
N GLU A 425 -23.05 18.58 9.37
CA GLU A 425 -23.24 18.64 7.91
C GLU A 425 -24.55 18.03 7.44
N ILE A 426 -25.18 17.17 8.24
CA ILE A 426 -26.47 16.53 7.94
C ILE A 426 -27.61 17.30 8.61
N LYS A 427 -27.35 18.03 9.71
CA LYS A 427 -28.33 18.90 10.37
C LYS A 427 -28.85 19.97 9.41
N GLY A 428 -30.11 20.33 9.54
CA GLY A 428 -30.72 21.40 8.77
C GLY A 428 -30.93 21.13 7.28
N LYS A 429 -30.48 19.98 6.75
CA LYS A 429 -30.77 19.57 5.38
C LYS A 429 -32.12 18.85 5.33
N GLU A 430 -32.86 19.06 4.24
CA GLU A 430 -34.14 18.38 4.02
C GLU A 430 -33.98 16.85 4.17
N THR A 431 -34.98 16.21 4.75
CA THR A 431 -35.12 14.76 4.73
C THR A 431 -35.22 14.30 3.28
N ASN A 432 -34.13 13.77 2.74
CA ASN A 432 -34.12 13.27 1.39
C ASN A 432 -33.76 11.78 1.47
N SER A 433 -34.79 10.94 1.41
CA SER A 433 -34.68 9.48 1.41
C SER A 433 -33.81 8.95 0.25
N ASN A 434 -33.47 9.81 -0.71
CA ASN A 434 -32.67 9.48 -1.87
C ASN A 434 -31.18 9.85 -1.71
N LYS A 435 -30.71 10.14 -0.49
CA LYS A 435 -29.32 10.54 -0.22
C LYS A 435 -28.68 9.67 0.84
N VAL A 436 -27.52 9.09 0.50
CA VAL A 436 -26.63 8.43 1.46
C VAL A 436 -25.45 9.33 1.75
N TYR A 437 -25.13 9.46 3.02
CA TYR A 437 -23.92 10.16 3.48
C TYR A 437 -22.89 9.12 3.90
N THR A 438 -21.73 9.12 3.27
CA THR A 438 -20.61 8.25 3.66
C THR A 438 -19.56 9.03 4.43
N ASN A 439 -18.88 8.36 5.33
CA ASN A 439 -17.81 8.92 6.13
C ASN A 439 -16.75 7.85 6.42
N TRP A 440 -15.53 8.28 6.57
CA TRP A 440 -14.44 7.42 7.04
C TRP A 440 -13.61 8.17 8.09
N GLY A 441 -12.91 7.44 8.92
CA GLY A 441 -12.10 8.04 9.96
C GLY A 441 -11.24 7.03 10.70
N PHE A 442 -10.64 7.50 11.77
CA PHE A 442 -9.85 6.70 12.70
C PHE A 442 -10.20 7.10 14.12
N THR A 443 -10.69 6.16 14.91
CA THR A 443 -11.13 6.41 16.28
C THR A 443 -10.82 5.22 17.18
N HIS A 444 -10.46 5.48 18.44
CA HIS A 444 -10.11 4.43 19.42
C HIS A 444 -9.10 3.40 18.88
N GLY A 445 -8.09 3.85 18.14
CA GLY A 445 -7.05 2.99 17.60
C GLY A 445 -7.48 2.09 16.41
N GLN A 446 -8.65 2.36 15.80
CA GLN A 446 -9.20 1.56 14.71
C GLN A 446 -9.73 2.44 13.59
N GLY A 447 -9.67 1.94 12.36
CA GLY A 447 -10.32 2.56 11.22
C GLY A 447 -11.84 2.46 11.30
N LEU A 448 -12.51 3.43 10.70
CA LEU A 448 -13.95 3.62 10.70
C LEU A 448 -14.46 3.88 9.29
N LEU A 449 -15.56 3.22 8.91
CA LEU A 449 -16.35 3.51 7.72
C LEU A 449 -17.83 3.55 8.09
N GLU A 450 -18.55 4.54 7.58
CA GLU A 450 -19.98 4.71 7.83
C GLU A 450 -20.74 4.99 6.55
N ALA A 451 -21.98 4.45 6.47
CA ALA A 451 -23.01 4.85 5.53
C ALA A 451 -24.24 5.28 6.33
N LYS A 452 -24.70 6.54 6.14
CA LYS A 452 -25.75 7.19 6.92
C LYS A 452 -26.89 7.64 6.03
N VAL A 453 -28.12 7.34 6.43
CA VAL A 453 -29.34 7.81 5.78
C VAL A 453 -30.17 8.62 6.77
N LYS A 454 -30.44 9.88 6.46
CA LYS A 454 -31.34 10.71 7.26
C LYS A 454 -32.77 10.32 6.95
N ILE A 455 -33.46 9.76 7.91
CA ILE A 455 -34.83 9.24 7.73
C ILE A 455 -35.91 10.18 8.27
N HIS A 456 -35.51 10.99 9.25
CA HIS A 456 -36.37 11.97 9.88
C HIS A 456 -35.54 13.22 10.28
N ASN A 457 -36.19 14.32 10.62
CA ASN A 457 -35.47 15.53 11.05
C ASN A 457 -34.68 15.34 12.35
N GLU A 458 -34.96 14.30 13.09
CA GLU A 458 -34.43 14.08 14.42
C GLU A 458 -33.38 12.98 14.50
N TYR A 459 -33.32 12.01 13.55
CA TYR A 459 -32.34 10.92 13.59
C TYR A 459 -31.95 10.36 12.23
N ILE A 460 -30.86 9.60 12.26
CA ILE A 460 -30.21 8.95 11.14
C ILE A 460 -30.14 7.45 11.43
N LEU A 461 -30.42 6.61 10.44
CA LEU A 461 -30.03 5.19 10.47
C LEU A 461 -28.68 5.05 9.77
N LEU A 462 -27.83 4.18 10.30
CA LEU A 462 -26.49 4.00 9.77
C LEU A 462 -25.96 2.58 9.91
N VAL A 463 -25.11 2.22 8.96
CA VAL A 463 -24.20 1.08 9.06
C VAL A 463 -22.79 1.62 9.33
N GLN A 464 -22.11 1.03 10.33
CA GLN A 464 -20.76 1.42 10.72
C GLN A 464 -19.85 0.20 10.78
N LEU A 465 -18.72 0.28 10.12
CA LEU A 465 -17.61 -0.65 10.30
C LEU A 465 -16.58 -0.03 11.22
N GLN A 466 -16.14 -0.75 12.25
CA GLN A 466 -15.08 -0.31 13.14
C GLN A 466 -14.17 -1.49 13.50
N GLY A 467 -13.00 -1.55 12.90
CA GLY A 467 -12.11 -2.70 13.02
C GLY A 467 -12.79 -3.97 12.50
N ASP A 468 -12.98 -4.96 13.37
CA ASP A 468 -13.64 -6.24 13.06
C ASP A 468 -15.16 -6.25 13.28
N ARG A 469 -15.76 -5.10 13.61
CA ARG A 469 -17.18 -4.99 13.96
C ARG A 469 -18.02 -4.39 12.84
N TYR A 470 -19.12 -5.05 12.54
CA TYR A 470 -20.22 -4.56 11.72
C TYR A 470 -21.34 -4.10 12.65
N CYS A 471 -21.64 -2.80 12.62
CA CYS A 471 -22.64 -2.18 13.50
C CYS A 471 -23.80 -1.64 12.66
N ARG A 472 -25.04 -1.85 13.13
CA ARG A 472 -26.23 -1.12 12.71
C ARG A 472 -26.60 -0.15 13.80
N GLY A 473 -26.85 1.11 13.46
CA GLY A 473 -27.03 2.14 14.47
C GLY A 473 -28.15 3.14 14.15
N ILE A 474 -28.55 3.82 15.20
CA ILE A 474 -29.46 4.94 15.20
C ILE A 474 -28.72 6.11 15.84
N GLU A 475 -28.59 7.22 15.14
CA GLU A 475 -27.92 8.43 15.62
C GLU A 475 -28.90 9.60 15.70
N TRP A 476 -29.00 10.21 16.87
CA TRP A 476 -29.91 11.32 17.13
C TRP A 476 -29.28 12.65 16.73
N ILE A 477 -30.04 13.50 15.99
CA ILE A 477 -29.54 14.76 15.45
C ILE A 477 -29.97 15.96 16.29
N ARG A 478 -31.07 15.86 17.07
CA ARG A 478 -31.66 16.95 17.82
C ARG A 478 -30.77 17.43 18.97
N GLU A 479 -30.95 18.67 19.40
CA GLU A 479 -30.38 19.15 20.67
C GLU A 479 -30.91 18.32 21.84
N LYS A 480 -30.10 18.07 22.86
CA LYS A 480 -30.30 17.13 23.95
C LYS A 480 -31.76 16.82 24.30
N PRO A 481 -32.20 15.55 24.26
CA PRO A 481 -33.43 15.14 24.89
C PRO A 481 -33.34 15.40 26.40
N ALA A 482 -34.45 15.72 27.05
CA ALA A 482 -34.51 16.04 28.46
C ALA A 482 -34.04 14.86 29.35
N THR A 483 -34.35 13.62 28.91
CA THR A 483 -33.89 12.38 29.56
C THR A 483 -33.56 11.29 28.54
N HIS A 484 -32.76 10.30 28.97
CA HIS A 484 -32.45 9.11 28.17
C HIS A 484 -33.71 8.27 27.90
N GLU A 485 -34.62 8.13 28.87
CA GLU A 485 -35.85 7.37 28.77
C GLU A 485 -36.75 7.94 27.67
N GLU A 486 -36.92 9.27 27.65
CA GLU A 486 -37.73 9.95 26.63
C GLU A 486 -37.18 9.73 25.20
N TYR A 487 -35.85 9.73 25.07
CA TYR A 487 -35.18 9.45 23.80
C TYR A 487 -35.50 8.03 23.28
N TRP A 488 -35.44 7.03 24.17
CA TRP A 488 -35.69 5.64 23.83
C TRP A 488 -37.15 5.38 23.45
N GLU A 489 -38.07 5.87 24.24
CA GLU A 489 -39.50 5.70 23.97
C GLU A 489 -39.93 6.39 22.66
N ASN A 490 -39.41 7.58 22.38
CA ASN A 490 -39.67 8.27 21.11
C ASN A 490 -39.10 7.52 19.92
N THR A 491 -37.89 6.94 20.05
CA THR A 491 -37.25 6.21 18.95
C THR A 491 -37.93 4.88 18.67
N LYS A 492 -38.47 4.18 19.71
CA LYS A 492 -39.26 2.94 19.55
C LYS A 492 -40.52 3.13 18.74
N ASN A 493 -41.16 4.30 18.86
CA ASN A 493 -42.42 4.62 18.18
C ASN A 493 -42.25 5.00 16.72
N GLU A 494 -41.03 5.18 16.24
CA GLU A 494 -40.75 5.56 14.88
C GLU A 494 -40.70 4.35 13.94
N LYS A 495 -40.97 4.59 12.65
CA LYS A 495 -40.98 3.56 11.61
C LYS A 495 -39.56 3.11 11.24
N ILE A 496 -38.85 2.48 12.16
CA ILE A 496 -37.53 1.86 11.91
C ILE A 496 -37.79 0.45 11.39
N PRO A 497 -37.20 0.05 10.24
CA PRO A 497 -37.38 -1.31 9.75
C PRO A 497 -36.93 -2.34 10.78
N GLN A 498 -37.83 -3.22 11.22
CA GLN A 498 -37.50 -4.28 12.18
C GLN A 498 -36.42 -5.23 11.65
N SER A 499 -36.34 -5.40 10.34
CA SER A 499 -35.27 -6.14 9.66
C SER A 499 -33.89 -5.48 9.76
N PHE A 500 -33.83 -4.19 10.14
CA PHE A 500 -32.60 -3.44 10.29
C PHE A 500 -32.19 -3.28 11.76
N PHE A 501 -33.14 -2.94 12.64
CA PHE A 501 -32.89 -2.71 14.07
C PHE A 501 -34.10 -3.13 14.91
N GLN A 502 -33.88 -3.85 16.00
CA GLN A 502 -34.94 -4.25 16.93
C GLN A 502 -34.66 -3.76 18.35
N PHE A 503 -35.72 -3.29 19.02
CA PHE A 503 -35.67 -2.86 20.42
C PHE A 503 -36.10 -3.97 21.38
N ASP A 504 -36.77 -5.01 20.86
CA ASP A 504 -37.29 -6.13 21.64
C ASP A 504 -36.24 -7.23 21.84
N ASP A 505 -36.57 -8.27 22.61
CA ASP A 505 -35.66 -9.36 22.97
C ASP A 505 -35.32 -10.31 21.80
N GLU A 506 -35.93 -10.12 20.64
CA GLU A 506 -35.62 -10.91 19.45
C GLU A 506 -34.31 -10.40 18.78
N ALA A 507 -33.46 -11.33 18.43
CA ALA A 507 -32.21 -10.99 17.76
C ALA A 507 -32.46 -10.56 16.31
N VAL A 508 -31.96 -9.39 15.92
CA VAL A 508 -31.94 -8.96 14.51
C VAL A 508 -31.04 -9.89 13.71
N GLU A 509 -31.51 -10.34 12.56
CA GLU A 509 -30.72 -11.08 11.61
C GLU A 509 -29.70 -10.14 10.93
N PHE A 510 -28.42 -10.37 11.23
CA PHE A 510 -27.31 -9.67 10.60
C PHE A 510 -26.96 -10.30 9.24
N PRO A 511 -26.25 -9.58 8.34
CA PRO A 511 -25.74 -10.17 7.11
C PRO A 511 -24.93 -11.45 7.36
N SER A 512 -24.95 -12.38 6.40
CA SER A 512 -24.28 -13.70 6.50
C SER A 512 -22.76 -13.62 6.75
N ILE A 513 -22.14 -12.48 6.42
CA ILE A 513 -20.73 -12.20 6.73
C ILE A 513 -20.45 -12.01 8.23
N CYS A 514 -21.48 -11.92 9.06
CA CYS A 514 -21.35 -11.68 10.48
C CYS A 514 -21.47 -12.98 11.27
N ILE A 515 -20.66 -13.10 12.32
CA ILE A 515 -20.72 -14.20 13.29
C ILE A 515 -20.99 -13.66 14.69
N ASP A 516 -21.66 -14.45 15.50
CA ASP A 516 -21.76 -14.18 16.92
C ASP A 516 -20.35 -14.30 17.51
N ALA A 517 -19.90 -13.25 18.18
CA ALA A 517 -18.72 -13.38 19.01
C ALA A 517 -19.03 -14.46 20.07
N ASN A 518 -18.13 -15.47 20.22
CA ASN A 518 -18.28 -16.59 21.17
C ASN A 518 -18.33 -16.16 22.67
N LYS A 519 -18.32 -14.90 22.95
CA LYS A 519 -18.75 -14.35 24.22
C LYS A 519 -20.15 -13.82 23.99
N LYS A 520 -21.13 -14.35 24.77
CA LYS A 520 -22.41 -13.69 24.99
C LYS A 520 -22.09 -12.19 24.95
N ILE A 521 -22.68 -11.45 23.99
CA ILE A 521 -22.84 -10.04 24.16
C ILE A 521 -23.55 -9.98 25.51
N GLU A 522 -22.80 -9.74 26.59
CA GLU A 522 -23.43 -9.48 27.87
C GLU A 522 -24.25 -8.25 27.58
N ALA A 523 -25.53 -8.48 27.32
CA ALA A 523 -26.52 -7.45 27.30
C ALA A 523 -26.26 -6.71 28.59
N ARG A 524 -25.63 -5.52 28.53
CA ARG A 524 -25.27 -4.78 29.73
C ARG A 524 -26.55 -4.64 30.52
N LYS A 525 -26.65 -5.36 31.64
CA LYS A 525 -27.83 -5.33 32.49
C LYS A 525 -28.13 -3.88 32.79
N HIS A 526 -29.20 -3.35 32.23
CA HIS A 526 -29.81 -2.13 32.71
C HIS A 526 -30.41 -2.42 34.09
N LYS A 527 -30.65 -1.40 34.91
CA LYS A 527 -31.33 -1.56 36.21
C LYS A 527 -32.65 -2.35 36.10
N ASP A 528 -33.25 -2.38 34.90
CA ASP A 528 -34.61 -2.87 34.62
C ASP A 528 -34.70 -4.06 33.64
N GLY A 529 -33.60 -4.70 33.22
CA GLY A 529 -33.65 -5.85 32.34
C GLY A 529 -32.51 -5.98 31.34
N THR A 530 -32.55 -7.00 30.49
CA THR A 530 -31.66 -7.24 29.35
C THR A 530 -32.16 -6.49 28.13
N ARG A 531 -31.29 -5.75 27.44
CA ARG A 531 -31.62 -5.11 26.16
C ARG A 531 -30.75 -5.69 25.05
N THR A 532 -31.29 -5.71 23.83
CA THR A 532 -30.66 -6.26 22.63
C THR A 532 -29.69 -5.29 21.94
N TYR A 533 -29.53 -4.06 22.47
CA TYR A 533 -28.74 -3.01 21.88
C TYR A 533 -27.79 -2.33 22.89
N ASN A 534 -26.75 -1.71 22.36
CA ASN A 534 -25.78 -0.91 23.13
C ASN A 534 -26.00 0.59 22.88
N LYS A 535 -25.43 1.43 23.74
CA LYS A 535 -25.40 2.89 23.58
C LYS A 535 -23.99 3.43 23.70
N TYR A 536 -23.71 4.51 22.94
CA TYR A 536 -22.50 5.28 23.06
C TYR A 536 -22.84 6.78 23.17
N GLY A 537 -22.43 7.39 24.28
CA GLY A 537 -22.86 8.74 24.61
C GLY A 537 -24.39 8.85 24.69
N ASP A 538 -24.90 10.05 24.42
CA ASP A 538 -26.32 10.39 24.54
C ASP A 538 -27.09 10.33 23.21
N ARG A 539 -26.38 9.99 22.11
CA ARG A 539 -26.95 10.14 20.76
C ARG A 539 -26.90 8.87 19.91
N PHE A 540 -26.21 7.82 20.34
CA PHE A 540 -25.94 6.69 19.49
C PHE A 540 -26.38 5.36 20.12
N LEU A 541 -27.29 4.68 19.43
CA LEU A 541 -27.72 3.33 19.69
C LEU A 541 -27.15 2.41 18.62
N TYR A 542 -26.71 1.22 19.02
CA TYR A 542 -26.20 0.28 18.04
C TYR A 542 -26.37 -1.18 18.46
N GLN A 543 -26.46 -2.02 17.47
CA GLN A 543 -26.29 -3.47 17.54
C GLN A 543 -25.07 -3.83 16.72
N SER A 544 -24.27 -4.80 17.15
CA SER A 544 -23.04 -5.15 16.43
C SER A 544 -22.75 -6.65 16.50
N LYS A 545 -22.16 -7.17 15.43
CA LYS A 545 -21.57 -8.51 15.35
C LYS A 545 -20.16 -8.42 14.78
N LYS A 546 -19.37 -9.47 14.95
CA LYS A 546 -18.05 -9.55 14.31
C LYS A 546 -18.18 -9.97 12.86
N ILE A 547 -17.32 -9.40 12.03
CA ILE A 547 -17.14 -9.83 10.63
C ILE A 547 -16.34 -11.14 10.64
N GLN A 548 -16.71 -12.09 9.79
CA GLN A 548 -15.99 -13.35 9.60
C GLN A 548 -14.58 -13.08 9.11
N GLU A 549 -13.61 -13.88 9.56
CA GLU A 549 -12.19 -13.69 9.22
C GLU A 549 -11.90 -13.82 7.72
N ASN A 550 -12.69 -14.63 7.02
CA ASN A 550 -12.56 -14.89 5.58
C ASN A 550 -13.45 -14.01 4.70
N ALA A 551 -14.28 -13.14 5.28
CA ALA A 551 -15.14 -12.25 4.51
C ALA A 551 -14.30 -11.33 3.60
N THR A 552 -14.66 -11.24 2.33
CA THR A 552 -13.99 -10.37 1.36
C THR A 552 -14.52 -8.94 1.46
N VAL A 553 -13.74 -8.00 0.96
CA VAL A 553 -14.15 -6.58 0.85
C VAL A 553 -15.45 -6.46 0.06
N SER A 554 -15.59 -7.18 -1.05
CA SER A 554 -16.81 -7.16 -1.87
C SER A 554 -18.05 -7.61 -1.09
N GLU A 555 -17.95 -8.72 -0.32
CA GLU A 555 -19.05 -9.21 0.50
C GLU A 555 -19.46 -8.20 1.57
N VAL A 556 -18.48 -7.55 2.21
CA VAL A 556 -18.77 -6.52 3.23
C VAL A 556 -19.43 -5.29 2.61
N LEU A 557 -18.98 -4.81 1.45
CA LEU A 557 -19.58 -3.67 0.75
C LEU A 557 -21.00 -3.99 0.28
N ASN A 558 -21.25 -5.20 -0.23
CA ASN A 558 -22.59 -5.67 -0.62
C ASN A 558 -23.53 -5.76 0.59
N ALA A 559 -23.05 -6.24 1.72
CA ALA A 559 -23.84 -6.28 2.96
C ALA A 559 -24.27 -4.87 3.43
N ILE A 560 -23.37 -3.88 3.32
CA ILE A 560 -23.74 -2.48 3.59
C ILE A 560 -24.80 -1.99 2.60
N LYS A 561 -24.65 -2.29 1.31
CA LYS A 561 -25.60 -1.93 0.27
C LYS A 561 -26.99 -2.50 0.56
N GLU A 562 -27.10 -3.80 0.88
CA GLU A 562 -28.34 -4.46 1.24
C GLU A 562 -29.01 -3.84 2.48
N ASP A 563 -28.23 -3.48 3.49
CA ASP A 563 -28.76 -2.82 4.69
C ASP A 563 -29.26 -1.38 4.39
N ILE A 564 -28.55 -0.65 3.52
CA ILE A 564 -29.04 0.65 3.06
C ILE A 564 -30.34 0.51 2.24
N GLU A 565 -30.46 -0.53 1.40
CA GLU A 565 -31.71 -0.86 0.70
C GLU A 565 -32.86 -1.12 1.66
N LYS A 566 -32.64 -1.89 2.75
CA LYS A 566 -33.66 -2.11 3.80
C LYS A 566 -34.11 -0.82 4.48
N ILE A 567 -33.21 0.14 4.64
CA ILE A 567 -33.53 1.45 5.23
C ILE A 567 -34.40 2.27 4.28
N ILE A 568 -34.17 2.18 2.97
CA ILE A 568 -34.84 3.02 1.96
C ILE A 568 -36.22 2.46 1.58
N SER A 569 -36.35 1.13 1.56
CA SER A 569 -37.57 0.41 1.12
C SER A 569 -38.71 0.38 2.15
N ARG A 570 -38.75 1.30 3.10
CA ARG A 570 -39.75 1.43 4.19
C ARG A 570 -41.19 1.46 3.75
#